data_cd0b3c0b80d91b3a0ae5f9217e017f2b
#
_entry.id   cd0b3c0b80d91b3a0ae5f9217e017f2b
#
_cell.length_a   1.000
_cell.length_b   1.000
_cell.length_c   1.000
_cell.angle_alpha   90.00
_cell.angle_beta   90.00
_cell.angle_gamma   90.00
#
_symmetry.space_group_name_H-M   'P 1'
#
loop_
_entity.id
_entity.type
_entity.pdbx_description
1 polymer ?
#
loop_
_entity_poly.entity_id
_entity_poly.type
_entity_poly.pdbx_seq_one_letter_code
_entity_poly.pdbx_strand_id
1 'polypeptide(L)'
;MQSLSIKLRDGFRADTVTITANGAEIYHQADVNTDLTISYADGVEIPVTDAIVQLAVAVQGGQTETKEIRVQETPFVEVWVTDGKLELRTSKEEVPML
;
A
#
# COMPACT_ATOMS: atom_id res chain seq x y z
N MET A 1 2.71 20.40 -4.58
CA MET A 1 2.24 19.04 -4.85
C MET A 1 2.97 18.06 -3.96
N GLN A 2 2.23 17.15 -3.36
CA GLN A 2 2.80 16.14 -2.47
C GLN A 2 2.75 14.77 -3.14
N SER A 3 3.55 13.85 -2.65
CA SER A 3 3.55 12.47 -3.13
C SER A 3 3.21 11.53 -1.98
N LEU A 4 2.43 10.51 -2.30
CA LEU A 4 2.12 9.42 -1.38
C LEU A 4 2.86 8.17 -1.90
N SER A 5 3.69 7.59 -1.06
CA SER A 5 4.47 6.41 -1.40
C SER A 5 3.86 5.18 -0.72
N ILE A 6 3.51 4.18 -1.51
CA ILE A 6 2.88 2.96 -1.01
C ILE A 6 3.76 1.78 -1.39
N LYS A 7 4.13 0.96 -0.40
CA LYS A 7 4.95 -0.22 -0.62
C LYS A 7 4.21 -1.45 -0.17
N LEU A 8 4.12 -2.43 -1.07
CA LEU A 8 3.59 -3.76 -0.74
C LEU A 8 4.74 -4.60 -0.21
N ARG A 9 4.62 -5.02 1.04
CA ARG A 9 5.70 -5.68 1.75
C ARG A 9 5.48 -7.19 1.83
N ASP A 10 5.40 -7.75 3.02
CA ASP A 10 5.36 -9.20 3.23
C ASP A 10 3.97 -9.80 3.01
N GLY A 11 3.95 -11.08 2.68
CA GLY A 11 2.74 -11.90 2.69
C GLY A 11 2.00 -12.04 1.38
N PHE A 12 2.47 -11.43 0.31
CA PHE A 12 1.81 -11.54 -0.99
C PHE A 12 2.30 -12.79 -1.73
N ARG A 13 1.34 -13.59 -2.25
CA ARG A 13 1.61 -14.81 -3.00
C ARG A 13 0.65 -14.90 -4.16
N ALA A 14 1.12 -14.57 -5.37
CA ALA A 14 0.31 -14.60 -6.59
C ALA A 14 -1.02 -13.87 -6.42
N ASP A 15 -1.02 -12.78 -5.67
CA ASP A 15 -2.23 -12.04 -5.34
C ASP A 15 -2.51 -10.97 -6.39
N THR A 16 -3.80 -10.72 -6.64
CA THR A 16 -4.23 -9.56 -7.42
C THR A 16 -4.58 -8.45 -6.44
N VAL A 17 -3.86 -7.34 -6.51
CA VAL A 17 -3.99 -6.23 -5.58
C VAL A 17 -4.50 -5.00 -6.31
N THR A 18 -5.50 -4.37 -5.73
CA THR A 18 -6.06 -3.12 -6.24
C THR A 18 -5.98 -2.07 -5.15
N ILE A 19 -5.47 -0.89 -5.49
CA ILE A 19 -5.39 0.24 -4.55
C ILE A 19 -6.18 1.40 -5.14
N THR A 20 -7.06 1.97 -4.32
CA THR A 20 -7.80 3.17 -4.69
C THR A 20 -7.46 4.31 -3.73
N ALA A 21 -7.44 5.52 -4.27
CA ALA A 21 -7.25 6.73 -3.48
C ALA A 21 -8.45 7.64 -3.77
N ASN A 22 -9.19 7.97 -2.72
CA ASN A 22 -10.41 8.78 -2.82
C ASN A 22 -11.38 8.25 -3.88
N GLY A 23 -11.50 6.92 -3.97
CA GLY A 23 -12.40 6.25 -4.89
C GLY A 23 -11.85 6.03 -6.29
N ALA A 24 -10.66 6.55 -6.61
CA ALA A 24 -10.04 6.37 -7.92
C ALA A 24 -9.01 5.26 -7.86
N GLU A 25 -9.07 4.32 -8.79
CA GLU A 25 -8.10 3.24 -8.86
C GLU A 25 -6.74 3.79 -9.32
N ILE A 26 -5.71 3.59 -8.51
CA ILE A 26 -4.37 4.08 -8.79
C ILE A 26 -3.38 2.94 -9.04
N TYR A 27 -3.75 1.72 -8.69
CA TYR A 27 -2.88 0.56 -8.82
C TYR A 27 -3.74 -0.69 -8.97
N HIS A 28 -3.39 -1.52 -9.95
CA HIS A 28 -4.03 -2.82 -10.12
C HIS A 28 -3.01 -3.76 -10.75
N GLN A 29 -2.65 -4.80 -10.05
CA GLN A 29 -1.63 -5.73 -10.51
C GLN A 29 -1.97 -7.16 -10.11
N ALA A 30 -1.86 -8.07 -11.06
CA ALA A 30 -1.99 -9.50 -10.81
C ALA A 30 -0.63 -10.12 -10.51
N ASP A 31 -0.64 -11.29 -9.92
CA ASP A 31 0.56 -12.08 -9.61
C ASP A 31 1.58 -11.31 -8.77
N VAL A 32 1.09 -10.60 -7.77
CA VAL A 32 1.96 -9.91 -6.83
C VAL A 32 2.55 -10.92 -5.86
N ASN A 33 3.88 -10.99 -5.82
CA ASN A 33 4.61 -11.92 -4.96
C ASN A 33 5.65 -11.16 -4.16
N THR A 34 5.72 -11.45 -2.87
CA THR A 34 6.73 -10.87 -2.01
C THR A 34 8.07 -11.56 -2.22
N ASP A 35 9.12 -10.76 -2.43
CA ASP A 35 10.50 -11.25 -2.39
C ASP A 35 10.91 -11.34 -0.92
N LEU A 36 11.03 -12.55 -0.40
CA LEU A 36 11.28 -12.78 1.01
C LEU A 36 12.68 -12.33 1.47
N THR A 37 13.60 -12.17 0.53
CA THR A 37 14.96 -11.73 0.90
C THR A 37 14.99 -10.26 1.29
N ILE A 38 14.05 -9.45 0.78
CA ILE A 38 13.99 -8.02 1.06
C ILE A 38 12.63 -7.60 1.63
N SER A 39 11.72 -8.54 1.85
CA SER A 39 10.36 -8.28 2.36
C SER A 39 9.65 -7.20 1.55
N TYR A 40 9.66 -7.35 0.23
CA TYR A 40 9.14 -6.35 -0.70
C TYR A 40 8.50 -7.04 -1.90
N ALA A 41 7.30 -6.61 -2.26
CA ALA A 41 6.61 -7.12 -3.44
C ALA A 41 6.59 -6.10 -4.56
N ASP A 42 6.11 -4.89 -4.29
CA ASP A 42 6.01 -3.84 -5.29
C ASP A 42 5.81 -2.49 -4.60
N GLY A 43 5.94 -1.42 -5.34
CA GLY A 43 5.73 -0.09 -4.83
C GLY A 43 5.14 0.84 -5.86
N VAL A 44 4.40 1.84 -5.38
CA VAL A 44 3.83 2.86 -6.23
C VAL A 44 3.92 4.20 -5.52
N GLU A 45 4.22 5.24 -6.28
CA GLU A 45 4.24 6.61 -5.77
C GLU A 45 3.25 7.43 -6.60
N ILE A 46 2.35 8.11 -5.90
CA ILE A 46 1.31 8.89 -6.57
C ILE A 46 1.39 10.35 -6.16
N PRO A 47 1.22 11.28 -7.11
CA PRO A 47 1.07 12.69 -6.76
C PRO A 47 -0.32 12.93 -6.18
N VAL A 48 -0.39 13.70 -5.10
CA VAL A 48 -1.67 14.03 -4.47
C VAL A 48 -1.72 15.52 -4.20
N THR A 49 -2.91 16.09 -4.37
CA THR A 49 -3.15 17.49 -4.05
C THR A 49 -3.92 17.66 -2.75
N ASP A 50 -4.60 16.60 -2.32
CA ASP A 50 -5.40 16.63 -1.10
C ASP A 50 -4.54 16.39 0.13
N ALA A 51 -4.86 17.06 1.22
CA ALA A 51 -4.18 16.87 2.49
C ALA A 51 -4.49 15.51 3.11
N ILE A 52 -5.69 14.99 2.84
CA ILE A 52 -6.18 13.73 3.38
C ILE A 52 -6.62 12.85 2.22
N VAL A 53 -6.15 11.61 2.23
CA VAL A 53 -6.48 10.61 1.21
C VAL A 53 -7.14 9.41 1.88
N GLN A 54 -8.30 9.01 1.37
CA GLN A 54 -8.95 7.76 1.77
C GLN A 54 -8.34 6.64 0.91
N LEU A 55 -7.46 5.87 1.51
CA LEU A 55 -6.74 4.81 0.81
C LEU A 55 -7.41 3.48 1.08
N ALA A 56 -7.72 2.74 0.03
CA ALA A 56 -8.26 1.39 0.14
C ALA A 56 -7.36 0.41 -0.60
N VAL A 57 -7.04 -0.68 0.05
CA VAL A 57 -6.26 -1.77 -0.53
C VAL A 57 -7.10 -3.03 -0.51
N ALA A 58 -7.28 -3.64 -1.66
CA ALA A 58 -8.09 -4.85 -1.80
C ALA A 58 -7.25 -5.97 -2.43
N VAL A 59 -7.35 -7.15 -1.84
CA VAL A 59 -6.76 -8.37 -2.39
C VAL A 59 -7.91 -9.22 -2.91
N GLN A 60 -7.85 -9.60 -4.18
CA GLN A 60 -8.92 -10.38 -4.82
C GLN A 60 -9.07 -11.73 -4.11
N GLY A 61 -10.30 -12.04 -3.72
CA GLY A 61 -10.60 -13.26 -2.96
C GLY A 61 -10.22 -13.18 -1.50
N GLY A 62 -9.74 -12.03 -1.04
CA GLY A 62 -9.31 -11.81 0.34
C GLY A 62 -9.98 -10.59 0.95
N GLN A 63 -9.22 -9.85 1.75
CA GLN A 63 -9.71 -8.72 2.50
C GLN A 63 -9.55 -7.40 1.76
N THR A 64 -10.32 -6.40 2.21
CA THR A 64 -10.14 -5.01 1.82
C THR A 64 -9.93 -4.20 3.10
N GLU A 65 -8.90 -3.38 3.12
CA GLU A 65 -8.63 -2.48 4.23
C GLU A 65 -8.65 -1.04 3.73
N THR A 66 -9.22 -0.16 4.53
CA THR A 66 -9.30 1.27 4.22
C THR A 66 -8.67 2.06 5.35
N LYS A 67 -7.91 3.08 5.00
CA LYS A 67 -7.27 3.94 5.99
C LYS A 67 -7.24 5.37 5.49
N GLU A 68 -7.51 6.30 6.40
CA GLU A 68 -7.36 7.72 6.12
C GLU A 68 -5.88 8.09 6.30
N ILE A 69 -5.30 8.67 5.26
CA ILE A 69 -3.88 9.04 5.25
C ILE A 69 -3.76 10.56 5.26
N ARG A 70 -3.06 11.08 6.23
CA ARG A 70 -2.72 12.51 6.29
C ARG A 70 -1.36 12.68 5.63
N VAL A 71 -1.36 13.11 4.39
CA VAL A 71 -0.18 13.06 3.53
C VAL A 71 0.99 13.86 4.07
N GLN A 72 0.73 14.99 4.70
CA GLN A 72 1.81 15.81 5.27
C GLN A 72 2.47 15.16 6.48
N GLU A 73 1.69 14.39 7.24
CA GLU A 73 2.18 13.77 8.46
C GLU A 73 2.80 12.39 8.20
N THR A 74 2.14 11.59 7.36
CA THR A 74 2.57 10.21 7.08
C THR A 74 2.48 9.91 5.60
N PRO A 75 3.44 10.42 4.78
CA PRO A 75 3.40 10.22 3.34
C PRO A 75 3.84 8.83 2.88
N PHE A 76 4.28 7.99 3.79
CA PHE A 76 4.74 6.63 3.47
C PHE A 76 3.78 5.61 4.05
N VAL A 77 3.30 4.70 3.21
CA VAL A 77 2.38 3.64 3.59
C VAL A 77 3.01 2.31 3.23
N GLU A 78 2.98 1.37 4.17
CA GLU A 78 3.37 0.00 3.92
C GLU A 78 2.18 -0.91 4.07
N VAL A 79 2.05 -1.86 3.16
CA VAL A 79 0.97 -2.84 3.17
C VAL A 79 1.56 -4.22 3.45
N TRP A 80 1.07 -4.83 4.50
CA TRP A 80 1.51 -6.15 4.96
C TRP A 80 0.34 -7.11 4.96
N VAL A 81 0.61 -8.37 4.67
CA VAL A 81 -0.36 -9.46 4.89
C VAL A 81 0.23 -10.38 5.94
N THR A 82 -0.43 -10.44 7.09
CA THR A 82 0.00 -11.26 8.21
C THR A 82 -1.13 -12.21 8.59
N ASP A 83 -0.88 -13.50 8.51
CA ASP A 83 -1.88 -14.54 8.81
C ASP A 83 -3.19 -14.34 8.05
N GLY A 84 -3.07 -13.96 6.77
CA GLY A 84 -4.22 -13.72 5.91
C GLY A 84 -4.93 -12.39 6.13
N LYS A 85 -4.38 -11.51 6.95
CA LYS A 85 -4.97 -10.21 7.25
C LYS A 85 -4.15 -9.08 6.67
N LEU A 86 -4.82 -8.15 6.00
CA LEU A 86 -4.19 -6.93 5.52
C LEU A 86 -3.93 -5.97 6.66
N GLU A 87 -2.75 -5.38 6.66
CA GLU A 87 -2.39 -4.35 7.62
C GLU A 87 -1.75 -3.19 6.87
N LEU A 88 -2.24 -1.98 7.10
CA LEU A 88 -1.69 -0.77 6.53
C LEU A 88 -0.96 0.00 7.63
N ARG A 89 0.33 0.23 7.43
CA ARG A 89 1.17 0.98 8.36
C ARG A 89 1.60 2.28 7.72
N THR A 90 1.54 3.35 8.49
CA THR A 90 1.92 4.69 8.01
C THR A 90 3.16 5.16 8.73
N SER A 91 3.96 5.97 8.04
CA SER A 91 5.21 6.48 8.59
C SER A 91 5.52 7.88 8.07
N LYS A 92 6.21 8.67 8.89
CA LYS A 92 6.69 10.00 8.49
C LYS A 92 7.92 9.91 7.60
N GLU A 93 8.69 8.86 7.74
CA GLU A 93 9.93 8.66 7.02
C GLU A 93 9.88 7.35 6.25
N GLU A 94 10.62 7.30 5.16
CA GLU A 94 10.73 6.08 4.39
C GLU A 94 11.42 5.01 5.23
N VAL A 95 10.75 3.85 5.35
CA VAL A 95 11.29 2.74 6.11
C VAL A 95 12.35 2.05 5.25
N PRO A 96 13.58 1.89 5.76
CA PRO A 96 14.63 1.19 5.00
C PRO A 96 14.23 -0.27 4.76
N MET A 97 14.53 -0.74 3.56
CA MET A 97 14.35 -2.16 3.22
C MET A 97 15.66 -2.88 3.44
N LEU A 98 15.57 -4.04 4.02
CA LEU A 98 16.73 -4.87 4.30
C LEU A 98 17.07 -5.78 3.12
#